data_cfbe7d7d4aeffb73dde16169afe2a454
#
_entry.id   cfbe7d7d4aeffb73dde16169afe2a454
#
_cell.length_a   1.000
_cell.length_b   1.000
_cell.length_c   1.000
_cell.angle_alpha   90.00
_cell.angle_beta   90.00
_cell.angle_gamma   90.00
#
_symmetry.space_group_name_H-M   'P 1'
#
loop_
_entity.id
_entity.type
_entity.pdbx_description
1 polymer ?
#
loop_
_entity_poly.entity_id
_entity_poly.type
_entity_poly.pdbx_seq_one_letter_code
_entity_poly.pdbx_strand_id
1 'polypeptide(L)'
;MWWFSRNILYSVSLLIGLALAGCTLEPLYKSGSETADFLQNIKLDAPKDRDSYVLYNRLAERLDGGHGTRYLLSITPRKSEARAGIAADGRAQRKIVTGFADYSIVQIADGKEVQSGSVKAFTGYAQSASNVAILAASNDAYDRLMIQLADKILDALILIQAQP
;
A
#
# COMPACT_ATOMS: atom_id res chain seq x y z
N MET A 1 37.76 44.76 18.14
CA MET A 1 37.45 43.32 18.14
C MET A 1 35.97 42.99 17.95
N TRP A 2 35.04 43.91 18.03
CA TRP A 2 33.58 43.66 17.90
C TRP A 2 33.07 43.55 16.45
N TRP A 3 33.81 44.05 15.51
CA TRP A 3 33.38 44.02 14.08
C TRP A 3 33.70 42.70 13.38
N PHE A 4 34.70 41.97 13.82
CA PHE A 4 35.07 40.65 13.30
C PHE A 4 34.02 39.56 13.63
N SER A 5 33.45 39.60 14.84
CA SER A 5 32.44 38.59 15.27
C SER A 5 31.15 38.72 14.50
N ARG A 6 30.77 39.90 14.04
CA ARG A 6 29.52 40.15 13.31
C ARG A 6 29.56 39.57 11.88
N ASN A 7 30.71 39.68 11.23
CA ASN A 7 30.90 39.16 9.87
C ASN A 7 30.95 37.61 9.88
N ILE A 8 31.50 37.01 10.90
CA ILE A 8 31.52 35.54 11.07
C ILE A 8 30.09 34.99 11.26
N LEU A 9 29.24 35.66 12.05
CA LEU A 9 27.84 35.30 12.24
C LEU A 9 27.04 35.36 10.92
N TYR A 10 27.24 36.35 10.08
CA TYR A 10 26.59 36.47 8.77
C TYR A 10 27.08 35.38 7.81
N SER A 11 28.38 35.05 7.83
CA SER A 11 28.95 34.00 6.97
C SER A 11 28.43 32.61 7.37
N VAL A 12 28.31 32.33 8.66
CA VAL A 12 27.75 31.05 9.15
C VAL A 12 26.26 30.95 8.84
N SER A 13 25.49 32.03 9.00
CA SER A 13 24.07 32.05 8.66
C SER A 13 23.82 31.85 7.16
N LEU A 14 24.67 32.43 6.30
CA LEU A 14 24.61 32.24 4.85
C LEU A 14 24.94 30.81 4.45
N LEU A 15 25.95 30.19 5.07
CA LEU A 15 26.31 28.78 4.82
C LEU A 15 25.21 27.80 5.22
N ILE A 16 24.54 28.04 6.37
CA ILE A 16 23.40 27.22 6.83
C ILE A 16 22.22 27.39 5.88
N GLY A 17 21.96 28.59 5.38
CA GLY A 17 20.91 28.85 4.39
C GLY A 17 21.14 28.13 3.06
N LEU A 18 22.39 28.06 2.58
CA LEU A 18 22.74 27.30 1.37
C LEU A 18 22.62 25.77 1.55
N ALA A 19 22.92 25.26 2.74
CA ALA A 19 22.81 23.83 3.05
C ALA A 19 21.35 23.32 3.08
N LEU A 20 20.41 24.18 3.47
CA LEU A 20 18.96 23.85 3.47
C LEU A 20 18.30 23.92 2.07
N ALA A 21 18.91 24.61 1.11
CA ALA A 21 18.38 24.72 -0.24
C ALA A 21 18.68 23.48 -1.14
N GLY A 22 19.50 22.54 -0.67
CA GLY A 22 19.94 21.37 -1.44
C GLY A 22 19.00 20.16 -1.43
N CYS A 23 17.91 20.15 -0.63
CA CYS A 23 16.97 19.05 -0.63
C CYS A 23 15.87 19.27 -1.67
N THR A 24 16.12 18.94 -2.93
CA THR A 24 15.07 18.78 -3.95
C THR A 24 14.34 17.46 -3.70
N LEU A 25 13.31 17.49 -2.88
CA LEU A 25 12.33 16.40 -2.79
C LEU A 25 11.49 16.38 -4.08
N GLU A 26 11.89 15.58 -5.06
CA GLU A 26 11.01 15.31 -6.20
C GLU A 26 9.87 14.39 -5.75
N PRO A 27 8.60 14.80 -5.91
CA PRO A 27 7.48 13.93 -5.60
C PRO A 27 7.48 12.74 -6.57
N LEU A 28 7.46 11.51 -6.03
CA LEU A 28 7.41 10.23 -6.77
C LEU A 28 6.25 10.14 -7.78
N TYR A 29 5.20 10.94 -7.58
CA TYR A 29 4.01 11.03 -8.44
C TYR A 29 4.02 12.24 -9.39
N LYS A 30 5.18 12.79 -9.70
CA LYS A 30 5.25 13.88 -10.70
C LYS A 30 4.76 13.36 -12.04
N SER A 31 3.76 14.02 -12.62
CA SER A 31 3.26 13.72 -13.97
C SER A 31 4.44 13.68 -14.96
N GLY A 32 4.62 12.55 -15.66
CA GLY A 32 5.73 12.31 -16.57
C GLY A 32 6.95 11.61 -15.96
N SER A 33 6.86 11.10 -14.71
CA SER A 33 7.87 10.16 -14.20
C SER A 33 7.64 8.76 -14.80
N GLU A 34 8.71 7.97 -14.97
CA GLU A 34 8.62 6.58 -15.45
C GLU A 34 7.68 5.74 -14.59
N THR A 35 7.67 6.01 -13.26
CA THR A 35 6.76 5.37 -12.31
C THR A 35 5.30 5.71 -12.60
N ALA A 36 4.98 6.98 -12.89
CA ALA A 36 3.61 7.37 -13.23
C ALA A 36 3.15 6.74 -14.55
N ASP A 37 4.02 6.72 -15.57
CA ASP A 37 3.71 6.07 -16.86
C ASP A 37 3.50 4.55 -16.69
N PHE A 38 4.32 3.89 -15.87
CA PHE A 38 4.15 2.48 -15.56
C PHE A 38 2.79 2.20 -14.88
N LEU A 39 2.46 2.95 -13.82
CA LEU A 39 1.22 2.76 -13.05
C LEU A 39 -0.03 3.02 -13.91
N GLN A 40 -0.03 4.02 -14.78
CA GLN A 40 -1.14 4.32 -15.70
C GLN A 40 -1.34 3.24 -16.76
N ASN A 41 -0.30 2.47 -17.07
CA ASN A 41 -0.36 1.40 -18.07
C ASN A 41 -0.72 0.03 -17.48
N ILE A 42 -1.06 -0.06 -16.19
CA ILE A 42 -1.51 -1.29 -15.54
C ILE A 42 -3.00 -1.50 -15.75
N LYS A 43 -3.36 -2.67 -16.27
CA LYS A 43 -4.70 -3.22 -16.29
C LYS A 43 -4.90 -4.14 -15.11
N LEU A 44 -5.98 -3.99 -14.38
CA LEU A 44 -6.36 -4.89 -13.29
C LEU A 44 -7.16 -6.07 -13.84
N ASP A 45 -6.86 -7.28 -13.35
CA ASP A 45 -7.67 -8.46 -13.59
C ASP A 45 -9.03 -8.35 -12.88
N ALA A 46 -10.07 -8.93 -13.45
CA ALA A 46 -11.42 -8.83 -12.90
C ALA A 46 -11.55 -9.53 -11.54
N PRO A 47 -12.24 -8.92 -10.55
CA PRO A 47 -12.44 -9.52 -9.25
C PRO A 47 -13.38 -10.74 -9.34
N LYS A 48 -13.09 -11.78 -8.54
CA LYS A 48 -13.84 -13.05 -8.54
C LYS A 48 -14.81 -13.18 -7.37
N ASP A 49 -14.56 -12.46 -6.30
CA ASP A 49 -15.33 -12.52 -5.05
C ASP A 49 -15.37 -11.13 -4.37
N ARG A 50 -16.06 -11.04 -3.22
CA ARG A 50 -16.18 -9.79 -2.46
C ARG A 50 -14.83 -9.23 -2.02
N ASP A 51 -13.95 -10.06 -1.50
CA ASP A 51 -12.66 -9.63 -0.98
C ASP A 51 -11.79 -9.06 -2.11
N SER A 52 -11.70 -9.77 -3.22
CA SER A 52 -10.98 -9.29 -4.41
C SER A 52 -11.64 -8.03 -5.01
N TYR A 53 -12.97 -7.86 -4.88
CA TYR A 53 -13.65 -6.65 -5.34
C TYR A 53 -13.26 -5.41 -4.51
N VAL A 54 -13.19 -5.53 -3.17
CA VAL A 54 -12.75 -4.42 -2.31
C VAL A 54 -11.30 -4.02 -2.63
N LEU A 55 -10.43 -5.01 -2.78
CA LEU A 55 -9.03 -4.82 -3.15
C LEU A 55 -8.90 -4.18 -4.54
N TYR A 56 -9.65 -4.68 -5.53
CA TYR A 56 -9.71 -4.14 -6.88
C TYR A 56 -10.10 -2.66 -6.89
N ASN A 57 -11.19 -2.30 -6.22
CA ASN A 57 -11.66 -0.91 -6.17
C ASN A 57 -10.59 0.02 -5.57
N ARG A 58 -9.95 -0.42 -4.48
CA ARG A 58 -8.90 0.37 -3.85
C ARG A 58 -7.70 0.59 -4.79
N LEU A 59 -7.30 -0.42 -5.55
CA LEU A 59 -6.24 -0.27 -6.56
C LEU A 59 -6.69 0.56 -7.75
N ALA A 60 -7.92 0.39 -8.24
CA ALA A 60 -8.47 1.16 -9.34
C ALA A 60 -8.51 2.66 -9.05
N GLU A 61 -8.85 3.05 -7.81
CA GLU A 61 -8.78 4.46 -7.36
C GLU A 61 -7.37 5.06 -7.48
N ARG A 62 -6.33 4.23 -7.38
CA ARG A 62 -4.93 4.66 -7.36
C ARG A 62 -4.22 4.48 -8.70
N LEU A 63 -4.76 3.63 -9.59
CA LEU A 63 -4.20 3.26 -10.88
C LEU A 63 -5.03 3.81 -12.06
N ASP A 64 -5.65 4.98 -11.88
CA ASP A 64 -6.46 5.65 -12.92
C ASP A 64 -7.53 4.73 -13.54
N GLY A 65 -8.26 4.02 -12.68
CA GLY A 65 -9.32 3.10 -13.05
C GLY A 65 -8.85 1.68 -13.43
N GLY A 66 -7.54 1.42 -13.46
CA GLY A 66 -7.00 0.09 -13.78
C GLY A 66 -7.28 -0.36 -15.22
N HIS A 67 -7.35 0.58 -16.16
CA HIS A 67 -7.65 0.33 -17.59
C HIS A 67 -6.41 0.40 -18.49
N GLY A 68 -5.21 0.29 -17.93
CA GLY A 68 -3.98 0.29 -18.69
C GLY A 68 -3.93 -0.80 -19.76
N THR A 69 -3.05 -0.68 -20.74
CA THR A 69 -3.00 -1.56 -21.93
C THR A 69 -1.70 -2.32 -22.08
N ARG A 70 -0.68 -2.03 -21.27
CA ARG A 70 0.65 -2.65 -21.41
C ARG A 70 0.90 -3.80 -20.44
N TYR A 71 0.39 -3.71 -19.23
CA TYR A 71 0.64 -4.69 -18.17
C TYR A 71 -0.67 -5.18 -17.58
N LEU A 72 -0.76 -6.47 -17.29
CA LEU A 72 -1.88 -7.07 -16.57
C LEU A 72 -1.42 -7.41 -15.15
N LEU A 73 -2.08 -6.84 -14.15
CA LEU A 73 -1.87 -7.15 -12.73
C LEU A 73 -2.95 -8.12 -12.26
N SER A 74 -2.54 -9.34 -11.97
CA SER A 74 -3.39 -10.38 -11.38
C SER A 74 -3.09 -10.53 -9.90
N ILE A 75 -4.13 -10.64 -9.06
CA ILE A 75 -4.00 -10.68 -7.60
C ILE A 75 -4.86 -11.81 -7.05
N THR A 76 -4.29 -12.58 -6.12
CA THR A 76 -4.99 -13.65 -5.42
C THR A 76 -4.91 -13.40 -3.92
N PRO A 77 -5.96 -12.80 -3.31
CA PRO A 77 -6.01 -12.60 -1.87
C PRO A 77 -6.37 -13.90 -1.14
N ARG A 78 -5.79 -14.09 0.04
CA ARG A 78 -6.09 -15.18 0.98
C ARG A 78 -6.14 -14.63 2.40
N LYS A 79 -7.02 -15.15 3.23
CA LYS A 79 -7.14 -14.75 4.64
C LYS A 79 -7.23 -15.95 5.57
N SER A 80 -6.75 -15.78 6.80
CA SER A 80 -6.87 -16.73 7.87
C SER A 80 -7.23 -16.01 9.18
N GLU A 81 -7.98 -16.67 10.04
CA GLU A 81 -8.36 -16.15 11.35
C GLU A 81 -7.75 -16.95 12.49
N ALA A 82 -7.32 -16.24 13.52
CA ALA A 82 -6.87 -16.81 14.78
C ALA A 82 -7.60 -16.18 15.96
N ARG A 83 -7.83 -16.96 17.01
CA ARG A 83 -8.37 -16.46 18.28
C ARG A 83 -7.28 -15.69 19.02
N ALA A 84 -7.66 -14.55 19.61
CA ALA A 84 -6.77 -13.74 20.42
C ALA A 84 -7.50 -13.20 21.65
N GLY A 85 -6.79 -13.11 22.78
CA GLY A 85 -7.38 -12.63 24.04
C GLY A 85 -8.46 -13.61 24.55
N ILE A 86 -8.06 -14.62 25.30
CA ILE A 86 -8.97 -15.57 25.93
C ILE A 86 -9.36 -15.03 27.30
N ALA A 87 -10.67 -14.86 27.57
CA ALA A 87 -11.20 -14.51 28.87
C ALA A 87 -11.09 -15.69 29.88
N ALA A 88 -11.29 -15.44 31.15
CA ALA A 88 -11.21 -16.43 32.19
C ALA A 88 -12.25 -17.58 32.02
N ASP A 89 -13.33 -17.34 31.27
CA ASP A 89 -14.36 -18.33 30.91
C ASP A 89 -14.00 -19.13 29.64
N GLY A 90 -12.79 -18.97 29.09
CA GLY A 90 -12.30 -19.66 27.89
C GLY A 90 -12.80 -19.10 26.57
N ARG A 91 -13.59 -18.03 26.56
CA ARG A 91 -14.09 -17.40 25.35
C ARG A 91 -13.07 -16.46 24.75
N ALA A 92 -12.92 -16.51 23.42
CA ALA A 92 -12.10 -15.55 22.70
C ALA A 92 -12.79 -14.19 22.69
N GLN A 93 -12.10 -13.15 23.17
CA GLN A 93 -12.62 -11.78 23.16
C GLN A 93 -12.34 -11.06 21.83
N ARG A 94 -11.36 -11.52 21.09
CA ARG A 94 -10.95 -10.95 19.79
C ARG A 94 -10.58 -12.04 18.81
N LYS A 95 -10.72 -11.73 17.52
CA LYS A 95 -10.09 -12.48 16.44
C LYS A 95 -9.09 -11.59 15.71
N ILE A 96 -7.95 -12.18 15.35
CA ILE A 96 -6.98 -11.60 14.46
C ILE A 96 -7.19 -12.22 13.08
N VAL A 97 -7.29 -11.38 12.07
CA VAL A 97 -7.36 -11.78 10.66
C VAL A 97 -6.05 -11.43 10.01
N THR A 98 -5.37 -12.43 9.48
CA THR A 98 -4.15 -12.26 8.69
C THR A 98 -4.49 -12.47 7.22
N GLY A 99 -4.11 -11.53 6.38
CA GLY A 99 -4.26 -11.59 4.93
C GLY A 99 -2.92 -11.68 4.23
N PHE A 100 -2.93 -12.39 3.12
CA PHE A 100 -1.85 -12.44 2.15
C PHE A 100 -2.46 -12.12 0.78
N ALA A 101 -1.72 -11.43 -0.07
CA ALA A 101 -2.08 -11.27 -1.46
C ALA A 101 -0.85 -11.56 -2.32
N ASP A 102 -0.95 -12.62 -3.11
CA ASP A 102 0.05 -12.90 -4.13
C ASP A 102 -0.33 -12.12 -5.37
N TYR A 103 0.64 -11.44 -5.99
CA TYR A 103 0.43 -10.65 -7.19
C TYR A 103 1.45 -11.00 -8.27
N SER A 104 1.03 -10.89 -9.52
CA SER A 104 1.90 -11.02 -10.68
C SER A 104 1.56 -9.96 -11.72
N ILE A 105 2.59 -9.43 -12.36
CA ILE A 105 2.50 -8.45 -13.46
C ILE A 105 3.04 -9.11 -14.69
N VAL A 106 2.20 -9.16 -15.72
CA VAL A 106 2.54 -9.76 -17.00
C VAL A 106 2.42 -8.69 -18.09
N GLN A 107 3.39 -8.63 -18.98
CA GLN A 107 3.31 -7.78 -20.16
C GLN A 107 2.28 -8.38 -21.14
N ILE A 108 1.27 -7.60 -21.54
CA ILE A 108 0.14 -8.10 -22.34
C ILE A 108 0.59 -8.52 -23.76
N ALA A 109 1.62 -7.86 -24.31
CA ALA A 109 2.07 -8.06 -25.68
C ALA A 109 2.69 -9.45 -25.93
N ASP A 110 3.46 -9.98 -24.98
CA ASP A 110 4.24 -11.21 -25.13
C ASP A 110 3.99 -12.25 -24.03
N GLY A 111 3.16 -11.91 -23.05
CA GLY A 111 2.84 -12.79 -21.92
C GLY A 111 4.00 -12.98 -20.94
N LYS A 112 5.06 -12.18 -21.05
CA LYS A 112 6.22 -12.29 -20.16
C LYS A 112 5.90 -11.74 -18.77
N GLU A 113 6.21 -12.51 -17.73
CA GLU A 113 6.14 -12.03 -16.35
C GLU A 113 7.24 -10.98 -16.13
N VAL A 114 6.82 -9.78 -15.74
CA VAL A 114 7.70 -8.67 -15.42
C VAL A 114 8.11 -8.75 -13.94
N GLN A 115 7.14 -9.05 -13.09
CA GLN A 115 7.33 -9.10 -11.65
C GLN A 115 6.24 -9.93 -10.99
N SER A 116 6.60 -10.63 -9.91
CA SER A 116 5.66 -11.24 -8.98
C SER A 116 6.11 -11.06 -7.54
N GLY A 117 5.18 -11.17 -6.61
CA GLY A 117 5.48 -11.02 -5.21
C GLY A 117 4.29 -11.35 -4.32
N SER A 118 4.50 -11.25 -3.01
CA SER A 118 3.47 -11.45 -2.01
C SER A 118 3.55 -10.37 -0.94
N VAL A 119 2.40 -9.85 -0.53
CA VAL A 119 2.28 -8.90 0.57
C VAL A 119 1.44 -9.51 1.69
N LYS A 120 1.67 -9.02 2.91
CA LYS A 120 0.98 -9.48 4.11
C LYS A 120 0.46 -8.29 4.91
N ALA A 121 -0.79 -8.41 5.40
CA ALA A 121 -1.37 -7.46 6.33
C ALA A 121 -2.12 -8.22 7.43
N PHE A 122 -2.49 -7.52 8.49
CA PHE A 122 -3.32 -8.08 9.55
C PHE A 122 -4.24 -7.02 10.11
N THR A 123 -5.38 -7.47 10.60
CA THR A 123 -6.37 -6.66 11.31
C THR A 123 -7.02 -7.50 12.39
N GLY A 124 -8.05 -6.99 13.04
CA GLY A 124 -8.79 -7.78 14.02
C GLY A 124 -10.11 -7.14 14.36
N TYR A 125 -10.98 -7.95 14.95
CA TYR A 125 -12.27 -7.50 15.44
C TYR A 125 -12.62 -8.15 16.80
N ALA A 126 -13.49 -7.48 17.56
CA ALA A 126 -13.95 -7.95 18.84
C ALA A 126 -15.06 -8.99 18.67
N GLN A 127 -15.07 -9.99 19.52
CA GLN A 127 -16.21 -10.92 19.68
C GLN A 127 -17.24 -10.28 20.60
N SER A 128 -18.47 -10.19 20.15
CA SER A 128 -19.61 -9.65 20.90
C SER A 128 -20.56 -10.79 21.30
N ALA A 129 -21.51 -10.51 22.19
CA ALA A 129 -22.58 -11.44 22.51
C ALA A 129 -23.63 -11.57 21.38
N SER A 130 -23.68 -10.60 20.46
CA SER A 130 -24.61 -10.58 19.33
C SER A 130 -23.96 -11.09 18.05
N ASN A 131 -24.56 -12.10 17.42
CA ASN A 131 -24.10 -12.65 16.13
C ASN A 131 -24.14 -11.60 15.01
N VAL A 132 -25.12 -10.69 15.02
CA VAL A 132 -25.23 -9.60 14.04
C VAL A 132 -24.05 -8.63 14.19
N ALA A 133 -23.70 -8.27 15.43
CA ALA A 133 -22.57 -7.40 15.70
C ALA A 133 -21.23 -8.07 15.30
N ILE A 134 -21.09 -9.38 15.54
CA ILE A 134 -19.90 -10.14 15.10
C ILE A 134 -19.80 -10.13 13.57
N LEU A 135 -20.90 -10.39 12.86
CA LEU A 135 -20.90 -10.39 11.40
C LEU A 135 -20.53 -9.03 10.83
N ALA A 136 -21.10 -7.96 11.36
CA ALA A 136 -20.77 -6.59 10.94
C ALA A 136 -19.29 -6.26 11.20
N ALA A 137 -18.79 -6.59 12.40
CA ALA A 137 -17.38 -6.34 12.76
C ALA A 137 -16.40 -7.18 11.93
N SER A 138 -16.73 -8.43 11.58
CA SER A 138 -15.90 -9.28 10.74
C SER A 138 -15.85 -8.77 9.30
N ASN A 139 -17.00 -8.36 8.73
CA ASN A 139 -17.05 -7.80 7.38
C ASN A 139 -16.21 -6.52 7.28
N ASP A 140 -16.37 -5.60 8.24
CA ASP A 140 -15.57 -4.39 8.31
C ASP A 140 -14.05 -4.68 8.45
N ALA A 141 -13.69 -5.68 9.27
CA ALA A 141 -12.31 -6.11 9.40
C ALA A 141 -11.76 -6.67 8.07
N TYR A 142 -12.54 -7.46 7.32
CA TYR A 142 -12.12 -7.98 6.02
C TYR A 142 -11.95 -6.87 5.00
N ASP A 143 -12.87 -5.92 4.93
CA ASP A 143 -12.78 -4.79 4.03
C ASP A 143 -11.52 -3.95 4.33
N ARG A 144 -11.24 -3.64 5.60
CA ARG A 144 -9.98 -2.96 6.00
C ARG A 144 -8.73 -3.77 5.65
N LEU A 145 -8.78 -5.09 5.79
CA LEU A 145 -7.67 -5.96 5.43
C LEU A 145 -7.36 -5.89 3.92
N MET A 146 -8.40 -5.94 3.08
CA MET A 146 -8.25 -5.85 1.63
C MET A 146 -7.70 -4.49 1.20
N ILE A 147 -8.14 -3.41 1.83
CA ILE A 147 -7.59 -2.06 1.60
C ILE A 147 -6.10 -2.00 1.96
N GLN A 148 -5.71 -2.55 3.11
CA GLN A 148 -4.30 -2.58 3.52
C GLN A 148 -3.43 -3.41 2.56
N LEU A 149 -3.95 -4.55 2.07
CA LEU A 149 -3.24 -5.37 1.08
C LEU A 149 -3.07 -4.62 -0.24
N ALA A 150 -4.10 -3.92 -0.70
CA ALA A 150 -4.04 -3.09 -1.91
C ALA A 150 -2.99 -1.98 -1.78
N ASP A 151 -2.98 -1.24 -0.66
CA ASP A 151 -1.99 -0.18 -0.42
C ASP A 151 -0.56 -0.75 -0.41
N LYS A 152 -0.33 -1.92 0.21
CA LYS A 152 0.98 -2.60 0.20
C LYS A 152 1.40 -3.09 -1.19
N ILE A 153 0.47 -3.57 -2.01
CA ILE A 153 0.76 -3.91 -3.41
C ILE A 153 1.19 -2.65 -4.15
N LEU A 154 0.47 -1.54 -4.00
CA LEU A 154 0.84 -0.28 -4.64
C LEU A 154 2.23 0.19 -4.24
N ASP A 155 2.57 0.13 -2.94
CA ASP A 155 3.92 0.44 -2.45
C ASP A 155 4.98 -0.45 -3.11
N ALA A 156 4.71 -1.76 -3.22
CA ALA A 156 5.61 -2.69 -3.89
C ALA A 156 5.79 -2.37 -5.38
N LEU A 157 4.72 -1.98 -6.09
CA LEU A 157 4.77 -1.58 -7.51
C LEU A 157 5.64 -0.32 -7.71
N ILE A 158 5.54 0.64 -6.81
CA ILE A 158 6.34 1.88 -6.84
C ILE A 158 7.82 1.56 -6.62
N LEU A 159 8.12 0.70 -5.65
CA LEU A 159 9.49 0.32 -5.32
C LEU A 159 10.21 -0.42 -6.45
N ILE A 160 9.49 -1.18 -7.28
CA ILE A 160 10.05 -1.86 -8.46
C ILE A 160 10.66 -0.85 -9.44
N GLN A 161 9.98 0.26 -9.66
CA GLN A 161 10.44 1.30 -10.59
C GLN A 161 11.52 2.22 -10.01
N ALA A 162 11.68 2.22 -8.69
CA ALA A 162 12.69 3.04 -8.00
C ALA A 162 14.07 2.35 -7.90
N GLN A 163 14.18 1.08 -8.32
CA GLN A 163 15.46 0.37 -8.36
C GLN A 163 16.15 0.66 -9.72
N PRO A 164 17.36 1.27 -9.70
CA PRO A 164 18.13 1.59 -10.89
C PRO A 164 18.63 0.34 -11.63
#